data_80dded1f9b64f9749dbc8324ae7ceb61
#
_entry.id   80dded1f9b64f9749dbc8324ae7ceb61
#
_cell.length_a   1.000
_cell.length_b   1.000
_cell.length_c   1.000
_cell.angle_alpha   90.00
_cell.angle_beta   90.00
_cell.angle_gamma   90.00
#
_symmetry.space_group_name_H-M   'P 1'
#
loop_
_entity.id
_entity.type
_entity.pdbx_description
1 polymer ?
#
loop_
_entity_poly.entity_id
_entity_poly.type
_entity_poly.pdbx_seq_one_letter_code
_entity_poly.pdbx_strand_id
1 'polypeptide(L)'
;PLSNDELMHIGASLGADVPYCFDGSTQLAEGIGEILKPLSPMPNAYILLVKPPINVSTALIYEQIDNAPIEIRPDTDGMIDSLNNNDLYGVADRLCNVMENVTAKMYPIVGGIKTKMIINGAVNAVMSGSGPTVFGIFDDFEKAKKSADSFAYQFKDVFLTQVLN
;
A
#
# COMPACT_ATOMS: atom_id res chain seq x y z
N PRO A 1 -0.27 30.36 -14.41
CA PRO A 1 -0.40 29.07 -13.74
C PRO A 1 0.71 28.16 -14.25
N LEU A 2 1.34 27.40 -13.34
CA LEU A 2 2.33 26.40 -13.73
C LEU A 2 1.64 25.23 -14.45
N SER A 3 2.33 24.60 -15.39
CA SER A 3 1.88 23.34 -15.99
C SER A 3 2.03 22.18 -14.99
N ASN A 4 1.34 21.06 -15.24
CA ASN A 4 1.49 19.87 -14.41
C ASN A 4 2.94 19.37 -14.39
N ASP A 5 3.64 19.41 -15.53
CA ASP A 5 5.05 19.00 -15.61
C ASP A 5 5.96 19.86 -14.73
N GLU A 6 5.73 21.19 -14.71
CA GLU A 6 6.47 22.10 -13.82
C GLU A 6 6.17 21.83 -12.35
N LEU A 7 4.90 21.54 -12.00
CA LEU A 7 4.49 21.16 -10.64
C LEU A 7 5.12 19.82 -10.22
N MET A 8 5.12 18.83 -11.10
CA MET A 8 5.75 17.54 -10.85
C MET A 8 7.25 17.66 -10.65
N HIS A 9 7.92 18.48 -11.47
CA HIS A 9 9.37 18.75 -11.33
C HIS A 9 9.68 19.43 -9.99
N ILE A 10 8.90 20.45 -9.61
CA ILE A 10 9.04 21.10 -8.30
C ILE A 10 8.75 20.11 -7.18
N GLY A 11 7.66 19.30 -7.32
CA GLY A 11 7.27 18.28 -6.36
C GLY A 11 8.38 17.27 -6.09
N ALA A 12 9.07 16.80 -7.14
CA ALA A 12 10.19 15.87 -7.03
C ALA A 12 11.35 16.43 -6.18
N SER A 13 11.56 17.76 -6.17
CA SER A 13 12.56 18.39 -5.32
C SER A 13 12.20 18.41 -3.83
N LEU A 14 10.91 18.21 -3.49
CA LEU A 14 10.41 18.15 -2.12
C LEU A 14 10.38 16.71 -1.58
N GLY A 15 10.16 15.73 -2.46
CA GLY A 15 10.16 14.31 -2.12
C GLY A 15 9.75 13.45 -3.32
N ALA A 16 10.27 12.23 -3.38
CA ALA A 16 10.07 11.32 -4.52
C ALA A 16 8.57 10.98 -4.76
N ASP A 17 7.76 10.90 -3.71
CA ASP A 17 6.33 10.55 -3.79
C ASP A 17 5.44 11.76 -4.10
N VAL A 18 5.96 13.01 -4.04
CA VAL A 18 5.14 14.22 -4.23
C VAL A 18 4.57 14.33 -5.63
N PRO A 19 5.29 13.99 -6.72
CA PRO A 19 4.73 14.02 -8.08
C PRO A 19 3.46 13.18 -8.22
N TYR A 20 3.39 12.01 -7.61
CA TYR A 20 2.21 11.15 -7.62
C TYR A 20 0.94 11.85 -7.09
N CYS A 21 1.09 12.71 -6.08
CA CYS A 21 -0.04 13.42 -5.46
C CYS A 21 -0.71 14.44 -6.39
N PHE A 22 -0.07 14.86 -7.48
CA PHE A 22 -0.66 15.80 -8.44
C PHE A 22 -1.62 15.14 -9.43
N ASP A 23 -1.38 13.88 -9.78
CA ASP A 23 -2.21 13.17 -10.74
C ASP A 23 -3.29 12.32 -10.04
N GLY A 24 -2.94 11.65 -8.95
CA GLY A 24 -3.87 10.90 -8.09
C GLY A 24 -4.52 9.67 -8.73
N SER A 25 -4.07 9.29 -9.94
CA SER A 25 -4.56 8.11 -10.66
C SER A 25 -3.76 6.85 -10.30
N THR A 26 -4.18 5.69 -10.82
CA THR A 26 -3.38 4.46 -10.70
C THR A 26 -2.16 4.55 -11.59
N GLN A 27 -0.96 4.38 -11.04
CA GLN A 27 0.29 4.56 -11.77
C GLN A 27 1.34 3.51 -11.41
N LEU A 28 2.18 3.18 -12.37
CA LEU A 28 3.45 2.49 -12.13
C LEU A 28 4.51 3.56 -11.82
N ALA A 29 5.08 3.50 -10.63
CA ALA A 29 6.20 4.33 -10.24
C ALA A 29 7.51 3.55 -10.39
N GLU A 30 8.47 4.12 -11.12
CA GLU A 30 9.79 3.57 -11.36
C GLU A 30 10.88 4.55 -10.86
N GLY A 31 12.16 4.12 -10.97
CA GLY A 31 13.26 4.91 -10.41
C GLY A 31 13.23 4.90 -8.88
N ILE A 32 13.27 6.07 -8.26
CA ILE A 32 13.08 6.26 -6.83
C ILE A 32 11.62 6.65 -6.48
N GLY A 33 10.68 6.58 -7.46
CA GLY A 33 9.26 6.92 -7.35
C GLY A 33 8.85 8.11 -8.22
N GLU A 34 9.79 8.74 -8.94
CA GLU A 34 9.57 9.95 -9.73
C GLU A 34 9.14 9.68 -11.18
N ILE A 35 9.38 8.48 -11.70
CA ILE A 35 8.99 8.11 -13.07
C ILE A 35 7.63 7.45 -13.01
N LEU A 36 6.60 8.21 -13.38
CA LEU A 36 5.20 7.80 -13.29
C LEU A 36 4.65 7.41 -14.66
N LYS A 37 4.05 6.24 -14.74
CA LYS A 37 3.36 5.73 -15.95
C LYS A 37 1.92 5.43 -15.62
N PRO A 38 0.94 6.11 -16.24
CA PRO A 38 -0.47 5.84 -16.00
C PRO A 38 -0.83 4.38 -16.32
N LEU A 39 -1.63 3.78 -15.47
CA LEU A 39 -2.19 2.44 -15.62
C LEU A 39 -3.72 2.48 -15.67
N SER A 40 -4.34 1.35 -16.01
CA SER A 40 -5.78 1.18 -15.88
C SER A 40 -6.21 1.42 -14.42
N PRO A 41 -7.39 2.03 -14.19
CA PRO A 41 -7.87 2.32 -12.85
C PRO A 41 -7.93 1.07 -11.97
N MET A 42 -7.66 1.25 -10.67
CA MET A 42 -7.86 0.20 -9.67
C MET A 42 -9.34 -0.21 -9.64
N PRO A 43 -9.68 -1.52 -9.65
CA PRO A 43 -11.05 -1.97 -9.47
C PRO A 43 -11.69 -1.40 -8.20
N ASN A 44 -13.02 -1.18 -8.22
CA ASN A 44 -13.74 -0.68 -7.05
C ASN A 44 -13.54 -1.59 -5.84
N ALA A 45 -13.11 -1.00 -4.73
CA ALA A 45 -12.86 -1.70 -3.48
C ALA A 45 -12.93 -0.75 -2.29
N TYR A 46 -13.10 -1.32 -1.10
CA TYR A 46 -12.94 -0.60 0.16
C TYR A 46 -11.54 -0.88 0.71
N ILE A 47 -10.91 0.18 1.20
CA ILE A 47 -9.55 0.12 1.73
C ILE A 47 -9.59 0.46 3.21
N LEU A 48 -9.13 -0.47 4.04
CA LEU A 48 -8.96 -0.25 5.47
C LEU A 48 -7.48 -0.04 5.77
N LEU A 49 -7.14 1.13 6.33
CA LEU A 49 -5.79 1.43 6.80
C LEU A 49 -5.75 1.37 8.32
N VAL A 50 -4.75 0.69 8.85
CA VAL A 50 -4.48 0.63 10.30
C VAL A 50 -3.01 0.94 10.55
N LYS A 51 -2.75 1.97 11.37
CA LYS A 51 -1.40 2.34 11.80
C LYS A 51 -1.25 2.09 13.30
N PRO A 52 -0.42 1.12 13.72
CA PRO A 52 -0.11 0.93 15.13
C PRO A 52 0.75 2.10 15.67
N PRO A 53 0.70 2.39 16.99
CA PRO A 53 1.40 3.52 17.60
C PRO A 53 2.89 3.21 17.82
N ILE A 54 3.57 2.82 16.75
CA ILE A 54 5.02 2.57 16.72
C ILE A 54 5.67 3.40 15.62
N ASN A 55 6.94 3.72 15.78
CA ASN A 55 7.75 4.38 14.77
C ASN A 55 8.72 3.39 14.15
N VAL A 56 8.73 3.31 12.83
CA VAL A 56 9.66 2.50 12.05
C VAL A 56 10.64 3.42 11.35
N SER A 57 11.93 3.18 11.52
CA SER A 57 12.97 3.91 10.81
C SER A 57 13.10 3.35 9.39
N THR A 58 12.74 4.13 8.40
CA THR A 58 12.89 3.76 6.99
C THR A 58 14.35 3.43 6.64
N ALA A 59 15.30 4.21 7.14
CA ALA A 59 16.72 3.98 6.91
C ALA A 59 17.18 2.62 7.45
N LEU A 60 16.71 2.25 8.66
CA LEU A 60 17.03 0.95 9.26
C LEU A 60 16.44 -0.20 8.44
N ILE A 61 15.21 -0.05 7.92
CA ILE A 61 14.61 -1.09 7.09
C ILE A 61 15.39 -1.29 5.80
N TYR A 62 15.82 -0.23 5.13
CA TYR A 62 16.67 -0.33 3.93
C TYR A 62 17.99 -1.04 4.25
N GLU A 63 18.68 -0.67 5.32
CA GLU A 63 19.91 -1.34 5.76
C GLU A 63 19.71 -2.85 5.98
N GLN A 64 18.59 -3.24 6.58
CA GLN A 64 18.29 -4.64 6.83
C GLN A 64 17.95 -5.40 5.53
N ILE A 65 17.30 -4.76 4.56
CA ILE A 65 16.99 -5.37 3.26
C ILE A 65 18.26 -5.59 2.46
N ASP A 66 19.18 -4.64 2.44
CA ASP A 66 20.45 -4.76 1.72
C ASP A 66 21.28 -5.96 2.23
N ASN A 67 21.09 -6.36 3.48
CA ASN A 67 21.78 -7.47 4.13
C ASN A 67 20.96 -8.78 4.17
N ALA A 68 19.73 -8.80 3.65
CA ALA A 68 18.84 -9.95 3.66
C ALA A 68 18.53 -10.45 2.24
N PRO A 69 18.37 -11.76 2.02
CA PRO A 69 17.90 -12.25 0.74
C PRO A 69 16.47 -11.79 0.48
N ILE A 70 16.22 -11.24 -0.70
CA ILE A 70 14.87 -10.91 -1.16
C ILE A 70 14.24 -12.23 -1.66
N GLU A 71 13.40 -12.83 -0.82
CA GLU A 71 12.78 -14.13 -1.10
C GLU A 71 11.64 -14.03 -2.13
N ILE A 72 10.90 -12.91 -2.12
CA ILE A 72 9.73 -12.70 -2.97
C ILE A 72 9.88 -11.36 -3.68
N ARG A 73 9.70 -11.35 -5.00
CA ARG A 73 9.67 -10.14 -5.82
C ARG A 73 8.25 -9.88 -6.31
N PRO A 74 7.84 -8.58 -6.46
CA PRO A 74 6.54 -8.23 -7.02
C PRO A 74 6.37 -8.80 -8.44
N ASP A 75 5.19 -9.34 -8.73
CA ASP A 75 4.74 -9.69 -10.08
C ASP A 75 4.10 -8.46 -10.73
N THR A 76 4.95 -7.55 -11.23
CA THR A 76 4.51 -6.26 -11.78
C THR A 76 3.68 -6.46 -13.06
N ASP A 77 4.09 -7.37 -13.96
CA ASP A 77 3.39 -7.63 -15.20
C ASP A 77 1.99 -8.21 -14.94
N GLY A 78 1.90 -9.20 -14.05
CA GLY A 78 0.61 -9.76 -13.64
C GLY A 78 -0.28 -8.76 -12.89
N MET A 79 0.30 -7.83 -12.13
CA MET A 79 -0.45 -6.73 -11.51
C MET A 79 -1.07 -5.82 -12.58
N ILE A 80 -0.29 -5.41 -13.60
CA ILE A 80 -0.76 -4.60 -14.72
C ILE A 80 -1.87 -5.32 -15.49
N ASP A 81 -1.69 -6.62 -15.76
CA ASP A 81 -2.71 -7.44 -16.43
C ASP A 81 -4.00 -7.52 -15.61
N SER A 82 -3.90 -7.64 -14.29
CA SER A 82 -5.08 -7.66 -13.40
C SER A 82 -5.82 -6.32 -13.42
N LEU A 83 -5.11 -5.20 -13.42
CA LEU A 83 -5.71 -3.86 -13.56
C LEU A 83 -6.39 -3.70 -14.92
N ASN A 84 -5.74 -4.11 -16.01
CA ASN A 84 -6.31 -4.04 -17.36
C ASN A 84 -7.58 -4.87 -17.54
N ASN A 85 -7.70 -5.96 -16.79
CA ASN A 85 -8.88 -6.83 -16.79
C ASN A 85 -9.92 -6.46 -15.72
N ASN A 86 -9.71 -5.37 -14.97
CA ASN A 86 -10.57 -4.96 -13.84
C ASN A 86 -10.78 -6.10 -12.83
N ASP A 87 -9.72 -6.88 -12.59
CA ASP A 87 -9.73 -8.06 -11.71
C ASP A 87 -9.24 -7.71 -10.30
N LEU A 88 -10.17 -7.41 -9.40
CA LEU A 88 -9.87 -7.07 -8.01
C LEU A 88 -9.10 -8.19 -7.28
N TYR A 89 -9.50 -9.43 -7.51
CA TYR A 89 -8.88 -10.57 -6.82
C TYR A 89 -7.47 -10.83 -7.34
N GLY A 90 -7.27 -10.68 -8.65
CA GLY A 90 -5.95 -10.75 -9.26
C GLY A 90 -5.01 -9.66 -8.77
N VAL A 91 -5.51 -8.42 -8.58
CA VAL A 91 -4.75 -7.32 -7.96
C VAL A 91 -4.41 -7.65 -6.51
N ALA A 92 -5.40 -8.09 -5.73
CA ALA A 92 -5.21 -8.40 -4.32
C ALA A 92 -4.22 -9.56 -4.10
N ASP A 93 -4.26 -10.59 -4.94
CA ASP A 93 -3.38 -11.77 -4.87
C ASP A 93 -1.90 -11.42 -5.14
N ARG A 94 -1.67 -10.35 -5.93
CA ARG A 94 -0.33 -9.85 -6.29
C ARG A 94 0.21 -8.77 -5.37
N LEU A 95 -0.52 -8.41 -4.30
CA LEU A 95 0.01 -7.46 -3.31
C LEU A 95 1.31 -7.99 -2.72
N CYS A 96 2.38 -7.24 -2.91
CA CYS A 96 3.72 -7.60 -2.45
C CYS A 96 4.45 -6.37 -1.95
N ASN A 97 5.09 -6.49 -0.79
CA ASN A 97 6.01 -5.48 -0.27
C ASN A 97 7.25 -6.18 0.29
N VAL A 98 8.37 -6.02 -0.40
CA VAL A 98 9.66 -6.66 0.00
C VAL A 98 10.13 -6.23 1.40
N MET A 99 9.75 -5.01 1.83
CA MET A 99 10.10 -4.48 3.16
C MET A 99 9.32 -5.17 4.28
N GLU A 100 8.13 -5.71 3.98
CA GLU A 100 7.24 -6.30 4.98
C GLU A 100 7.90 -7.47 5.73
N ASN A 101 8.67 -8.31 5.03
CA ASN A 101 9.36 -9.45 5.64
C ASN A 101 10.34 -9.04 6.74
N VAL A 102 11.03 -7.92 6.55
CA VAL A 102 11.95 -7.36 7.54
C VAL A 102 11.17 -6.68 8.66
N THR A 103 10.28 -5.77 8.28
CA THR A 103 9.53 -4.98 9.27
C THR A 103 8.64 -5.85 10.16
N ALA A 104 7.96 -6.87 9.61
CA ALA A 104 7.11 -7.76 10.40
C ALA A 104 7.91 -8.66 11.36
N LYS A 105 9.16 -9.03 11.02
CA LYS A 105 10.06 -9.74 11.95
C LYS A 105 10.48 -8.85 13.13
N MET A 106 10.80 -7.57 12.86
CA MET A 106 11.19 -6.60 13.87
C MET A 106 10.00 -6.13 14.72
N TYR A 107 8.84 -6.01 14.10
CA TYR A 107 7.60 -5.50 14.69
C TYR A 107 6.44 -6.45 14.43
N PRO A 108 6.28 -7.54 15.20
CA PRO A 108 5.25 -8.58 14.96
C PRO A 108 3.81 -8.05 14.91
N ILE A 109 3.55 -6.88 15.48
CA ILE A 109 2.25 -6.21 15.45
C ILE A 109 1.76 -5.96 14.00
N VAL A 110 2.69 -5.70 13.06
CA VAL A 110 2.39 -5.50 11.63
C VAL A 110 1.77 -6.77 11.04
N GLY A 111 2.43 -7.91 11.24
CA GLY A 111 1.90 -9.22 10.81
C GLY A 111 0.58 -9.58 11.49
N GLY A 112 0.43 -9.22 12.78
CA GLY A 112 -0.81 -9.43 13.53
C GLY A 112 -1.99 -8.63 12.95
N ILE A 113 -1.78 -7.37 12.57
CA ILE A 113 -2.80 -6.53 11.92
C ILE A 113 -3.21 -7.14 10.58
N LYS A 114 -2.23 -7.50 9.73
CA LYS A 114 -2.48 -8.14 8.44
C LYS A 114 -3.32 -9.41 8.59
N THR A 115 -2.90 -10.32 9.46
CA THR A 115 -3.63 -11.58 9.72
C THR A 115 -5.06 -11.31 10.19
N LYS A 116 -5.26 -10.34 11.09
CA LYS A 116 -6.58 -9.99 11.60
C LYS A 116 -7.47 -9.39 10.50
N MET A 117 -6.93 -8.57 9.57
CA MET A 117 -7.68 -8.05 8.43
C MET A 117 -8.20 -9.20 7.54
N ILE A 118 -7.35 -10.19 7.24
CA ILE A 118 -7.71 -11.37 6.44
C ILE A 118 -8.82 -12.20 7.14
N ILE A 119 -8.65 -12.46 8.44
CA ILE A 119 -9.68 -13.19 9.24
C ILE A 119 -11.01 -12.42 9.24
N ASN A 120 -10.98 -11.10 9.22
CA ASN A 120 -12.16 -10.24 9.17
C ASN A 120 -12.75 -10.09 7.76
N GLY A 121 -12.21 -10.78 6.75
CA GLY A 121 -12.78 -10.85 5.41
C GLY A 121 -12.15 -9.89 4.40
N ALA A 122 -10.95 -9.37 4.66
CA ALA A 122 -10.16 -8.72 3.61
C ALA A 122 -9.83 -9.75 2.51
N VAL A 123 -9.92 -9.35 1.25
CA VAL A 123 -9.47 -10.16 0.10
C VAL A 123 -7.98 -10.41 0.22
N ASN A 124 -7.22 -9.38 0.57
CA ASN A 124 -5.82 -9.47 0.98
C ASN A 124 -5.42 -8.21 1.77
N ALA A 125 -4.23 -8.25 2.40
CA ALA A 125 -3.67 -7.13 3.13
C ALA A 125 -2.15 -7.10 2.99
N VAL A 126 -1.57 -5.90 3.01
CA VAL A 126 -0.11 -5.71 2.93
C VAL A 126 0.31 -4.45 3.68
N MET A 127 1.54 -4.41 4.13
CA MET A 127 2.15 -3.22 4.73
C MET A 127 2.45 -2.16 3.66
N SER A 128 2.23 -0.89 3.97
CA SER A 128 2.54 0.25 3.12
C SER A 128 3.95 0.77 3.37
N GLY A 129 4.76 0.88 2.32
CA GLY A 129 6.13 1.40 2.39
C GLY A 129 7.00 0.66 3.40
N SER A 130 7.81 1.36 4.18
CA SER A 130 8.59 0.78 5.27
C SER A 130 7.76 0.39 6.50
N GLY A 131 6.46 0.68 6.50
CA GLY A 131 5.55 0.48 7.61
C GLY A 131 5.49 1.69 8.58
N PRO A 132 4.82 1.54 9.72
CA PRO A 132 4.10 0.36 10.19
C PRO A 132 2.65 0.24 9.69
N THR A 133 2.20 1.14 8.82
CA THR A 133 0.82 1.13 8.31
C THR A 133 0.57 -0.13 7.50
N VAL A 134 -0.55 -0.81 7.79
CA VAL A 134 -1.06 -1.93 6.99
C VAL A 134 -2.36 -1.50 6.34
N PHE A 135 -2.55 -1.84 5.07
CA PHE A 135 -3.85 -1.70 4.43
C PHE A 135 -4.39 -3.05 3.98
N GLY A 136 -5.71 -3.18 4.02
CA GLY A 136 -6.44 -4.33 3.52
C GLY A 136 -7.46 -3.93 2.46
N ILE A 137 -7.60 -4.77 1.44
CA ILE A 137 -8.56 -4.61 0.36
C ILE A 137 -9.80 -5.44 0.71
N PHE A 138 -10.98 -4.84 0.60
CA PHE A 138 -12.26 -5.50 0.82
C PHE A 138 -13.17 -5.33 -0.39
N ASP A 139 -13.88 -6.38 -0.73
CA ASP A 139 -14.91 -6.41 -1.78
C ASP A 139 -16.31 -6.02 -1.27
N ASP A 140 -16.47 -5.95 0.06
CA ASP A 140 -17.74 -5.73 0.75
C ASP A 140 -17.60 -4.69 1.86
N PHE A 141 -18.49 -3.69 1.85
CA PHE A 141 -18.47 -2.59 2.81
C PHE A 141 -18.70 -3.04 4.25
N GLU A 142 -19.63 -3.96 4.48
CA GLU A 142 -19.98 -4.39 5.83
C GLU A 142 -18.84 -5.20 6.47
N LYS A 143 -18.14 -6.01 5.68
CA LYS A 143 -16.90 -6.68 6.13
C LYS A 143 -15.83 -5.65 6.49
N ALA A 144 -15.59 -4.69 5.59
CA ALA A 144 -14.60 -3.62 5.80
C ALA A 144 -14.93 -2.80 7.05
N LYS A 145 -16.19 -2.38 7.22
CA LYS A 145 -16.66 -1.63 8.38
C LYS A 145 -16.52 -2.41 9.68
N LYS A 146 -16.97 -3.67 9.71
CA LYS A 146 -16.82 -4.52 10.89
C LYS A 146 -15.36 -4.73 11.26
N SER A 147 -14.49 -4.87 10.27
CA SER A 147 -13.04 -4.96 10.49
C SER A 147 -12.52 -3.65 11.09
N ALA A 148 -12.85 -2.49 10.52
CA ALA A 148 -12.46 -1.18 11.03
C ALA A 148 -12.91 -0.98 12.49
N ASP A 149 -14.17 -1.27 12.79
CA ASP A 149 -14.71 -1.17 14.14
C ASP A 149 -13.91 -2.04 15.14
N SER A 150 -13.51 -3.25 14.72
CA SER A 150 -12.72 -4.16 15.56
C SER A 150 -11.28 -3.65 15.86
N PHE A 151 -10.73 -2.83 14.98
CA PHE A 151 -9.43 -2.20 15.18
C PHE A 151 -9.51 -0.89 15.96
N ALA A 152 -10.59 -0.13 15.83
CA ALA A 152 -10.79 1.16 16.50
C ALA A 152 -10.74 1.05 18.03
N TYR A 153 -11.03 -0.11 18.61
CA TYR A 153 -10.84 -0.37 20.05
C TYR A 153 -9.37 -0.45 20.48
N GLN A 154 -8.45 -0.71 19.56
CA GLN A 154 -7.03 -0.96 19.86
C GLN A 154 -6.12 0.15 19.34
N PHE A 155 -6.48 0.79 18.23
CA PHE A 155 -5.67 1.77 17.55
C PHE A 155 -6.45 3.05 17.31
N LYS A 156 -5.75 4.20 17.38
CA LYS A 156 -6.33 5.52 17.06
C LYS A 156 -6.40 5.76 15.55
N ASP A 157 -5.37 5.31 14.83
CA ASP A 157 -5.19 5.59 13.41
C ASP A 157 -5.78 4.41 12.61
N VAL A 158 -7.10 4.44 12.45
CA VAL A 158 -7.90 3.48 11.68
C VAL A 158 -8.77 4.26 10.71
N PHE A 159 -8.58 4.03 9.41
CA PHE A 159 -9.28 4.77 8.36
C PHE A 159 -9.89 3.80 7.36
N LEU A 160 -11.20 3.92 7.16
CA LEU A 160 -11.92 3.20 6.11
C LEU A 160 -12.26 4.18 4.98
N THR A 161 -11.87 3.84 3.77
CA THR A 161 -12.11 4.62 2.57
C THR A 161 -12.45 3.69 1.40
N GLN A 162 -12.66 4.26 0.24
CA GLN A 162 -12.85 3.52 -1.01
C GLN A 162 -11.86 4.00 -2.06
N VAL A 163 -11.63 3.18 -3.06
CA VAL A 163 -10.85 3.57 -4.25
C VAL A 163 -11.53 4.75 -4.93
N LEU A 164 -10.75 5.77 -5.29
CA LEU A 164 -11.18 6.89 -6.10
C LEU A 164 -10.75 6.62 -7.54
N ASN A 165 -11.71 6.67 -8.47
CA ASN A 165 -11.49 6.54 -9.91
C ASN A 165 -11.85 7.84 -10.61
#